data_cf90174fabe389a3262cbee21d622fa2
#
_entry.id   cf90174fabe389a3262cbee21d622fa2
#
_cell.length_a   1.000
_cell.length_b   1.000
_cell.length_c   1.000
_cell.angle_alpha   90.00
_cell.angle_beta   90.00
_cell.angle_gamma   90.00
#
_symmetry.space_group_name_H-M   'P 1'
#
loop_
_entity.id
_entity.type
_entity.pdbx_description
1 polymer ?
#
loop_
_entity_poly.entity_id
_entity_poly.type
_entity_poly.pdbx_seq_one_letter_code
_entity_poly.pdbx_strand_id
1 'polypeptide(L)'
;MKQAKKRFGRGAVASLFCATVLAASLPALPAAAATLAGDVNLDGSVNLSDAVAMQQYLLQERTLSAEAGANADYNADGVCNVIDLAMIKRTVLQNNPINDTIAIHLSDSGITVENDTKGVTSVSGKTVAISASGSYTVDGSIADGQILVNIPDTTTDANDVELILNNVTMTSSTGTPCIYTQSAVKTKLTVTGTNTF
;
A
#
# COMPACT_ATOMS: atom_id res chain seq x y z
N MET A 1 -100.34 -6.75 17.25
CA MET A 1 -99.58 -7.36 16.13
C MET A 1 -98.87 -6.26 15.35
N LYS A 2 -97.65 -6.34 15.12
CA LYS A 2 -96.67 -5.59 14.38
C LYS A 2 -95.62 -4.95 15.26
N GLN A 3 -94.46 -5.60 15.22
CA GLN A 3 -93.22 -5.24 15.85
C GLN A 3 -92.58 -4.03 15.16
N ALA A 4 -92.24 -2.99 15.91
CA ALA A 4 -91.43 -1.90 15.40
C ALA A 4 -89.96 -2.15 15.74
N LYS A 5 -89.12 -2.39 14.79
CA LYS A 5 -87.67 -2.51 14.89
C LYS A 5 -87.01 -1.14 15.18
N LYS A 6 -86.49 -0.93 16.37
CA LYS A 6 -85.63 0.20 16.66
C LYS A 6 -84.19 -0.12 16.13
N ARG A 7 -83.75 0.69 15.18
CA ARG A 7 -82.36 0.69 14.74
C ARG A 7 -81.54 1.55 15.71
N PHE A 8 -80.59 0.89 16.35
CA PHE A 8 -79.55 1.58 17.11
C PHE A 8 -78.47 2.05 16.15
N GLY A 9 -78.21 3.36 16.14
CA GLY A 9 -77.08 3.95 15.42
C GLY A 9 -75.82 3.66 16.09
N ARG A 10 -74.87 3.12 15.34
CA ARG A 10 -73.49 2.90 15.79
C ARG A 10 -72.73 4.21 15.69
N GLY A 11 -72.48 4.87 16.83
CA GLY A 11 -71.52 5.94 16.94
C GLY A 11 -70.13 5.36 16.93
N ALA A 12 -69.37 5.70 15.89
CA ALA A 12 -67.96 5.38 15.78
C ALA A 12 -67.19 6.35 16.70
N VAL A 13 -66.68 5.86 17.82
CA VAL A 13 -65.68 6.58 18.60
C VAL A 13 -64.33 6.24 18.03
N ALA A 14 -63.80 7.15 17.25
CA ALA A 14 -62.43 7.10 16.78
C ALA A 14 -61.51 7.45 17.97
N SER A 15 -60.98 6.44 18.67
CA SER A 15 -59.89 6.66 19.62
C SER A 15 -58.59 6.85 18.91
N LEU A 16 -58.12 8.09 18.89
CA LEU A 16 -56.82 8.48 18.37
C LEU A 16 -55.73 7.96 19.38
N PHE A 17 -55.19 6.78 19.07
CA PHE A 17 -53.98 6.31 19.78
C PHE A 17 -52.77 7.10 19.23
N CYS A 18 -52.37 8.14 19.97
CA CYS A 18 -51.10 8.81 19.76
C CYS A 18 -50.00 7.88 20.28
N ALA A 19 -49.46 7.04 19.40
CA ALA A 19 -48.26 6.27 19.69
C ALA A 19 -47.08 7.24 19.65
N THR A 20 -46.66 7.72 20.81
CA THR A 20 -45.36 8.35 20.99
C THR A 20 -44.29 7.28 20.79
N VAL A 21 -43.72 7.23 19.60
CA VAL A 21 -42.52 6.46 19.34
C VAL A 21 -41.38 7.17 20.10
N LEU A 22 -41.04 6.62 21.27
CA LEU A 22 -39.84 6.98 22.00
C LEU A 22 -38.66 6.45 21.14
N ALA A 23 -38.12 7.30 20.27
CA ALA A 23 -36.88 7.00 19.58
C ALA A 23 -35.76 6.96 20.65
N ALA A 24 -35.53 5.77 21.22
CA ALA A 24 -34.31 5.54 21.96
C ALA A 24 -33.14 5.71 20.98
N SER A 25 -32.45 6.82 21.10
CA SER A 25 -31.15 6.98 20.45
C SER A 25 -30.22 5.95 21.07
N LEU A 26 -30.07 4.81 20.39
CA LEU A 26 -29.01 3.89 20.69
C LEU A 26 -27.68 4.67 20.55
N PRO A 27 -26.80 4.68 21.55
CA PRO A 27 -25.49 5.23 21.34
C PRO A 27 -24.88 4.49 20.14
N ALA A 28 -24.45 5.24 19.14
CA ALA A 28 -23.69 4.67 18.03
C ALA A 28 -22.50 3.97 18.68
N LEU A 29 -22.43 2.65 18.54
CA LEU A 29 -21.22 1.92 18.84
C LEU A 29 -20.11 2.58 18.03
N PRO A 30 -18.98 2.98 18.64
CA PRO A 30 -17.87 3.47 17.86
C PRO A 30 -17.58 2.41 16.80
N ALA A 31 -17.55 2.83 15.53
CA ALA A 31 -17.09 1.97 14.47
C ALA A 31 -15.72 1.44 14.94
N ALA A 32 -15.60 0.12 15.08
CA ALA A 32 -14.30 -0.47 15.35
C ALA A 32 -13.38 0.05 14.26
N ALA A 33 -12.36 0.80 14.63
CA ALA A 33 -11.33 1.21 13.69
C ALA A 33 -10.82 -0.06 13.02
N ALA A 34 -10.69 -0.05 11.71
CA ALA A 34 -10.18 -1.20 10.99
C ALA A 34 -8.78 -1.51 11.55
N THR A 35 -8.63 -2.67 12.17
CA THR A 35 -7.35 -3.08 12.74
C THR A 35 -6.39 -3.34 11.58
N LEU A 36 -5.31 -2.57 11.52
CA LEU A 36 -4.21 -2.79 10.59
C LEU A 36 -3.13 -3.57 11.35
N ALA A 37 -3.10 -4.90 11.14
CA ALA A 37 -2.14 -5.75 11.84
C ALA A 37 -0.70 -5.25 11.61
N GLY A 38 0.01 -4.98 12.69
CA GLY A 38 1.36 -4.43 12.68
C GLY A 38 1.47 -2.91 12.82
N ASP A 39 0.38 -2.15 12.71
CA ASP A 39 0.35 -0.70 12.97
C ASP A 39 0.27 -0.45 14.48
N VAL A 40 1.40 -0.50 15.14
CA VAL A 40 1.51 -0.41 16.61
C VAL A 40 1.46 1.03 17.09
N ASN A 41 1.83 2.00 16.24
CA ASN A 41 1.82 3.41 16.58
C ASN A 41 0.51 4.11 16.16
N LEU A 42 -0.36 3.43 15.39
CA LEU A 42 -1.67 3.92 14.91
C LEU A 42 -1.53 5.10 13.94
N ASP A 43 -0.47 5.11 13.09
CA ASP A 43 -0.27 6.15 12.07
C ASP A 43 -0.89 5.78 10.71
N GLY A 44 -1.50 4.59 10.60
CA GLY A 44 -2.14 4.08 9.39
C GLY A 44 -1.17 3.39 8.42
N SER A 45 0.06 3.12 8.83
CA SER A 45 1.07 2.47 7.99
C SER A 45 1.85 1.45 8.81
N VAL A 46 2.25 0.33 8.22
CA VAL A 46 3.14 -0.64 8.89
C VAL A 46 4.57 -0.42 8.40
N ASN A 47 5.39 0.17 9.26
CA ASN A 47 6.76 0.59 8.93
C ASN A 47 7.74 0.39 10.10
N LEU A 48 8.97 0.91 9.99
CA LEU A 48 10.00 0.75 11.03
C LEU A 48 9.60 1.35 12.38
N SER A 49 8.77 2.41 12.38
CA SER A 49 8.32 3.05 13.63
C SER A 49 7.46 2.11 14.47
N ASP A 50 6.70 1.20 13.83
CA ASP A 50 5.90 0.19 14.52
C ASP A 50 6.78 -0.89 15.16
N ALA A 51 7.80 -1.34 14.44
CA ALA A 51 8.76 -2.27 14.99
C ALA A 51 9.48 -1.68 16.21
N VAL A 52 9.79 -0.37 16.18
CA VAL A 52 10.37 0.36 17.33
C VAL A 52 9.36 0.47 18.47
N ALA A 53 8.09 0.83 18.16
CA ALA A 53 7.02 0.93 19.16
C ALA A 53 6.77 -0.41 19.87
N MET A 54 6.73 -1.52 19.10
CA MET A 54 6.60 -2.87 19.63
C MET A 54 7.82 -3.27 20.47
N GLN A 55 9.02 -2.92 20.04
CA GLN A 55 10.24 -3.18 20.81
C GLN A 55 10.24 -2.43 22.15
N GLN A 56 9.86 -1.16 22.17
CA GLN A 56 9.71 -0.36 23.39
C GLN A 56 8.68 -0.96 24.34
N TYR A 57 7.56 -1.47 23.80
CA TYR A 57 6.57 -2.16 24.60
C TYR A 57 7.14 -3.42 25.28
N LEU A 58 7.85 -4.26 24.55
CA LEU A 58 8.46 -5.48 25.09
C LEU A 58 9.56 -5.19 26.13
N LEU A 59 10.21 -4.03 26.03
CA LEU A 59 11.17 -3.54 27.02
C LEU A 59 10.52 -2.84 28.21
N GLN A 60 9.19 -2.75 28.23
CA GLN A 60 8.40 -2.03 29.26
C GLN A 60 8.68 -0.51 29.31
N GLU A 61 9.20 0.04 28.21
CA GLU A 61 9.46 1.49 28.06
C GLU A 61 8.24 2.24 27.51
N ARG A 62 7.24 1.50 27.01
CA ARG A 62 6.01 2.02 26.44
C ARG A 62 4.81 1.17 26.83
N THR A 63 3.64 1.81 26.99
CA THR A 63 2.34 1.13 27.09
C THR A 63 1.60 1.25 25.75
N LEU A 64 0.83 0.25 25.39
CA LEU A 64 -0.04 0.28 24.21
C LEU A 64 -1.49 0.53 24.64
N SER A 65 -2.24 1.26 23.81
CA SER A 65 -3.70 1.31 23.90
C SER A 65 -4.29 -0.07 23.55
N ALA A 66 -5.58 -0.28 23.82
CA ALA A 66 -6.24 -1.53 23.45
C ALA A 66 -6.20 -1.79 21.93
N GLU A 67 -6.33 -0.73 21.12
CA GLU A 67 -6.25 -0.78 19.66
C GLU A 67 -4.83 -1.09 19.18
N ALA A 68 -3.83 -0.36 19.69
CA ALA A 68 -2.43 -0.62 19.39
C ALA A 68 -2.00 -2.04 19.82
N GLY A 69 -2.51 -2.54 20.95
CA GLY A 69 -2.27 -3.91 21.40
C GLY A 69 -2.88 -4.96 20.47
N ALA A 70 -4.10 -4.71 19.97
CA ALA A 70 -4.73 -5.58 18.99
C ALA A 70 -3.97 -5.61 17.64
N ASN A 71 -3.40 -4.48 17.23
CA ASN A 71 -2.56 -4.40 16.03
C ASN A 71 -1.16 -5.03 16.25
N ALA A 72 -0.64 -4.95 17.47
CA ALA A 72 0.66 -5.50 17.87
C ALA A 72 0.66 -7.03 17.96
N ASP A 73 -0.48 -7.65 18.28
CA ASP A 73 -0.69 -9.10 18.22
C ASP A 73 -0.86 -9.52 16.73
N TYR A 74 0.26 -9.59 16.05
CA TYR A 74 0.29 -9.77 14.60
C TYR A 74 -0.23 -11.14 14.17
N ASN A 75 0.01 -12.18 14.97
CA ASN A 75 -0.41 -13.55 14.70
C ASN A 75 -1.80 -13.89 15.28
N ALA A 76 -2.41 -12.96 16.01
CA ALA A 76 -3.71 -13.08 16.66
C ALA A 76 -3.78 -14.27 17.66
N ASP A 77 -2.68 -14.54 18.39
CA ASP A 77 -2.65 -15.58 19.43
C ASP A 77 -3.07 -15.06 20.83
N GLY A 78 -3.35 -13.78 20.95
CA GLY A 78 -3.77 -13.09 22.16
C GLY A 78 -2.60 -12.63 23.04
N VAL A 79 -1.35 -12.75 22.60
CA VAL A 79 -0.16 -12.42 23.37
C VAL A 79 0.84 -11.60 22.55
N CYS A 80 0.96 -10.32 22.85
CA CYS A 80 2.01 -9.49 22.22
C CYS A 80 3.40 -9.89 22.73
N ASN A 81 4.23 -10.48 21.86
CA ASN A 81 5.54 -11.02 22.21
C ASN A 81 6.59 -10.85 21.10
N VAL A 82 7.76 -11.47 21.25
CA VAL A 82 8.85 -11.35 20.27
C VAL A 82 8.56 -11.99 18.92
N ILE A 83 7.58 -12.91 18.85
CA ILE A 83 7.17 -13.53 17.59
C ILE A 83 6.46 -12.48 16.73
N ASP A 84 5.55 -11.70 17.34
CA ASP A 84 4.86 -10.60 16.65
C ASP A 84 5.84 -9.55 16.17
N LEU A 85 6.81 -9.16 17.02
CA LEU A 85 7.86 -8.24 16.62
C LEU A 85 8.65 -8.78 15.42
N ALA A 86 8.94 -10.07 15.38
CA ALA A 86 9.63 -10.69 14.25
C ALA A 86 8.77 -10.67 12.98
N MET A 87 7.46 -10.89 13.11
CA MET A 87 6.51 -10.83 11.99
C MET A 87 6.32 -9.40 11.49
N ILE A 88 6.18 -8.42 12.39
CA ILE A 88 6.14 -6.99 12.03
C ILE A 88 7.42 -6.60 11.30
N LYS A 89 8.61 -6.93 11.82
CA LYS A 89 9.89 -6.66 11.14
C LYS A 89 9.96 -7.30 9.77
N ARG A 90 9.47 -8.53 9.61
CA ARG A 90 9.42 -9.20 8.31
C ARG A 90 8.53 -8.45 7.34
N THR A 91 7.35 -8.01 7.77
CA THR A 91 6.43 -7.22 6.95
C THR A 91 7.02 -5.87 6.57
N VAL A 92 7.66 -5.19 7.52
CA VAL A 92 8.39 -3.93 7.25
C VAL A 92 9.47 -4.13 6.18
N LEU A 93 10.23 -5.23 6.25
CA LEU A 93 11.24 -5.56 5.24
C LEU A 93 10.63 -5.92 3.88
N GLN A 94 9.44 -6.49 3.85
CA GLN A 94 8.73 -6.83 2.62
C GLN A 94 8.05 -5.62 1.99
N ASN A 95 7.50 -4.72 2.82
CA ASN A 95 6.80 -3.50 2.38
C ASN A 95 7.74 -2.33 2.10
N ASN A 96 8.93 -2.35 2.70
CA ASN A 96 9.99 -1.40 2.45
C ASN A 96 11.18 -2.20 1.89
N PRO A 97 11.34 -2.25 0.58
CA PRO A 97 12.52 -2.85 -0.02
C PRO A 97 13.73 -2.00 0.39
N ILE A 98 14.21 -2.22 1.63
CA ILE A 98 15.44 -1.62 2.12
C ILE A 98 16.55 -2.19 1.26
N ASN A 99 16.98 -1.39 0.30
CA ASN A 99 18.16 -1.59 -0.52
C ASN A 99 18.18 -2.83 -1.44
N ASP A 100 17.06 -3.32 -1.94
CA ASP A 100 17.09 -3.98 -3.24
C ASP A 100 17.03 -2.90 -4.34
N THR A 101 17.91 -1.89 -4.21
CA THR A 101 18.16 -1.01 -5.34
C THR A 101 18.85 -1.86 -6.40
N ILE A 102 18.09 -2.19 -7.43
CA ILE A 102 18.62 -2.92 -8.57
C ILE A 102 19.54 -1.97 -9.32
N ALA A 103 20.79 -2.36 -9.53
CA ALA A 103 21.74 -1.56 -10.24
C ALA A 103 21.77 -1.95 -11.73
N ILE A 104 21.59 -0.95 -12.60
CA ILE A 104 21.61 -1.09 -14.06
C ILE A 104 22.83 -0.32 -14.57
N HIS A 105 23.80 -1.05 -15.10
CA HIS A 105 25.02 -0.49 -15.66
C HIS A 105 24.95 -0.50 -17.19
N LEU A 106 25.03 0.68 -17.78
CA LEU A 106 24.97 0.87 -19.23
C LEU A 106 26.35 0.89 -19.83
N SER A 107 26.57 0.13 -20.90
CA SER A 107 27.78 0.21 -21.69
C SER A 107 27.48 -0.08 -23.17
N ASP A 108 28.35 0.35 -24.09
CA ASP A 108 28.19 0.05 -25.52
C ASP A 108 28.31 -1.44 -25.84
N SER A 109 28.92 -2.23 -24.94
CA SER A 109 28.99 -3.69 -25.03
C SER A 109 27.73 -4.39 -24.55
N GLY A 110 26.81 -3.67 -23.87
CA GLY A 110 25.54 -4.19 -23.36
C GLY A 110 25.16 -3.60 -22.01
N ILE A 111 24.05 -4.06 -21.49
CA ILE A 111 23.51 -3.67 -20.20
C ILE A 111 23.73 -4.82 -19.22
N THR A 112 24.25 -4.53 -18.03
CA THR A 112 24.32 -5.48 -16.93
C THR A 112 23.43 -5.03 -15.78
N VAL A 113 22.86 -6.01 -15.06
CA VAL A 113 21.97 -5.76 -13.94
C VAL A 113 22.52 -6.52 -12.73
N GLU A 114 22.61 -5.83 -11.59
CA GLU A 114 23.00 -6.38 -10.31
C GLU A 114 21.89 -6.25 -9.28
N ASN A 115 21.90 -7.13 -8.30
CA ASN A 115 20.95 -7.18 -7.17
C ASN A 115 19.47 -7.45 -7.56
N ASP A 116 19.20 -7.92 -8.78
CA ASP A 116 17.85 -8.35 -9.18
C ASP A 116 17.55 -9.78 -8.69
N THR A 117 17.36 -9.91 -7.37
CA THR A 117 17.09 -11.20 -6.72
C THR A 117 15.69 -11.74 -7.03
N LYS A 118 14.81 -10.89 -7.54
CA LYS A 118 13.40 -11.22 -7.87
C LYS A 118 13.19 -11.50 -9.36
N GLY A 119 14.18 -11.20 -10.22
CA GLY A 119 14.06 -11.37 -11.65
C GLY A 119 13.02 -10.42 -12.27
N VAL A 120 12.95 -9.19 -11.76
CA VAL A 120 11.98 -8.17 -12.22
C VAL A 120 12.52 -7.30 -13.35
N THR A 121 13.76 -7.55 -13.76
CA THR A 121 14.34 -6.92 -14.94
C THR A 121 14.65 -7.97 -16.02
N SER A 122 14.61 -7.55 -17.24
CA SER A 122 15.07 -8.39 -18.37
C SER A 122 15.86 -7.54 -19.36
N VAL A 123 16.98 -8.08 -19.83
CA VAL A 123 17.83 -7.41 -20.80
C VAL A 123 17.72 -8.10 -22.15
N SER A 124 17.41 -7.34 -23.19
CA SER A 124 17.38 -7.81 -24.57
C SER A 124 18.13 -6.82 -25.47
N GLY A 125 19.30 -7.22 -25.94
CA GLY A 125 20.19 -6.33 -26.70
C GLY A 125 20.58 -5.10 -25.88
N LYS A 126 20.19 -3.91 -26.32
CA LYS A 126 20.44 -2.63 -25.66
C LYS A 126 19.20 -2.09 -24.90
N THR A 127 18.22 -2.93 -24.64
CA THR A 127 17.02 -2.58 -23.88
C THR A 127 17.00 -3.33 -22.57
N VAL A 128 16.78 -2.63 -21.46
CA VAL A 128 16.42 -3.20 -20.17
C VAL A 128 14.95 -2.92 -19.90
N ALA A 129 14.17 -3.96 -19.66
CA ALA A 129 12.78 -3.84 -19.25
C ALA A 129 12.63 -4.07 -17.75
N ILE A 130 11.86 -3.21 -17.09
CA ILE A 130 11.53 -3.23 -15.66
C ILE A 130 10.05 -3.61 -15.55
N SER A 131 9.75 -4.69 -14.82
CA SER A 131 8.41 -5.27 -14.70
C SER A 131 7.81 -5.20 -13.30
N ALA A 132 8.48 -4.57 -12.34
CA ALA A 132 7.94 -4.33 -11.00
C ALA A 132 8.32 -2.96 -10.48
N SER A 133 7.53 -2.45 -9.52
CA SER A 133 7.85 -1.25 -8.77
C SER A 133 9.11 -1.43 -7.93
N GLY A 134 9.78 -0.35 -7.57
CA GLY A 134 10.99 -0.38 -6.77
C GLY A 134 11.95 0.74 -7.12
N SER A 135 13.17 0.66 -6.56
CA SER A 135 14.23 1.63 -6.78
C SER A 135 15.33 1.02 -7.66
N TYR A 136 15.69 1.73 -8.70
CA TYR A 136 16.64 1.30 -9.72
C TYR A 136 17.70 2.39 -9.89
N THR A 137 18.96 2.09 -9.59
CA THR A 137 20.07 2.97 -9.94
C THR A 137 20.53 2.67 -11.36
N VAL A 138 20.78 3.72 -12.11
CA VAL A 138 21.27 3.62 -13.49
C VAL A 138 22.54 4.45 -13.60
N ASP A 139 23.58 3.88 -14.15
CA ASP A 139 24.82 4.58 -14.47
C ASP A 139 25.42 4.12 -15.81
N GLY A 140 26.43 4.84 -16.27
CA GLY A 140 27.21 4.49 -17.46
C GLY A 140 26.71 5.15 -18.75
N SER A 141 27.17 4.62 -19.87
CA SER A 141 26.94 5.21 -21.20
C SER A 141 26.57 4.15 -22.22
N ILE A 142 25.55 4.42 -23.02
CA ILE A 142 25.12 3.53 -24.10
C ILE A 142 24.54 4.31 -25.27
N ALA A 143 24.98 3.98 -26.48
CA ALA A 143 24.38 4.46 -27.71
C ALA A 143 23.24 3.54 -28.18
N ASP A 144 22.10 4.13 -28.54
CA ASP A 144 20.88 3.43 -28.95
C ASP A 144 20.33 2.45 -27.92
N GLY A 145 20.47 2.82 -26.60
CA GLY A 145 19.94 2.07 -25.51
C GLY A 145 18.56 2.54 -25.08
N GLN A 146 17.82 1.66 -24.40
CA GLN A 146 16.49 2.01 -23.85
C GLN A 146 16.26 1.38 -22.46
N ILE A 147 15.67 2.18 -21.58
CA ILE A 147 15.07 1.71 -20.33
C ILE A 147 13.56 1.71 -20.54
N LEU A 148 12.95 0.53 -20.49
CA LEU A 148 11.51 0.33 -20.63
C LEU A 148 10.91 0.01 -19.28
N VAL A 149 10.00 0.84 -18.77
CA VAL A 149 9.21 0.55 -17.58
C VAL A 149 7.85 0.02 -18.03
N ASN A 150 7.57 -1.22 -17.70
CA ASN A 150 6.32 -1.90 -18.07
C ASN A 150 5.85 -2.83 -16.96
N ILE A 151 5.09 -2.30 -16.00
CA ILE A 151 4.48 -3.06 -14.90
C ILE A 151 3.24 -3.77 -15.46
N PRO A 152 3.19 -5.11 -15.48
CA PRO A 152 2.10 -5.86 -16.09
C PRO A 152 0.73 -5.63 -15.44
N ASP A 153 0.72 -5.44 -14.12
CA ASP A 153 -0.50 -5.22 -13.34
C ASP A 153 -0.27 -4.15 -12.26
N THR A 154 -0.68 -2.94 -12.57
CA THR A 154 -0.58 -1.79 -11.66
C THR A 154 -1.65 -1.79 -10.56
N THR A 155 -2.57 -2.74 -10.56
CA THR A 155 -3.56 -2.89 -9.47
C THR A 155 -3.02 -3.72 -8.32
N THR A 156 -2.18 -4.71 -8.61
CA THR A 156 -1.48 -5.52 -7.61
C THR A 156 -0.13 -4.94 -7.23
N ASP A 157 0.57 -4.31 -8.18
CA ASP A 157 1.79 -3.55 -7.92
C ASP A 157 1.50 -2.04 -8.04
N ALA A 158 0.94 -1.50 -6.96
CA ALA A 158 0.46 -0.11 -6.88
C ALA A 158 1.53 0.89 -6.41
N ASN A 159 2.80 0.48 -6.32
CA ASN A 159 3.89 1.34 -5.89
C ASN A 159 4.57 2.09 -7.06
N ASP A 160 5.41 3.05 -6.70
CA ASP A 160 6.17 3.84 -7.67
C ASP A 160 7.40 3.07 -8.19
N VAL A 161 7.78 3.35 -9.43
CA VAL A 161 9.11 3.02 -9.97
C VAL A 161 10.00 4.25 -9.80
N GLU A 162 11.09 4.14 -9.06
CA GLU A 162 12.08 5.20 -8.93
C GLU A 162 13.34 4.85 -9.74
N LEU A 163 13.64 5.66 -10.73
CA LEU A 163 14.89 5.59 -11.50
C LEU A 163 15.85 6.66 -10.95
N ILE A 164 16.96 6.24 -10.39
CA ILE A 164 18.04 7.10 -9.86
C ILE A 164 19.14 7.12 -10.91
N LEU A 165 19.21 8.21 -11.68
CA LEU A 165 20.17 8.39 -12.77
C LEU A 165 21.45 9.03 -12.22
N ASN A 166 22.57 8.33 -12.34
CA ASN A 166 23.86 8.76 -11.81
C ASN A 166 24.91 8.80 -12.93
N ASN A 167 25.20 9.98 -13.47
CA ASN A 167 26.13 10.15 -14.59
C ASN A 167 25.79 9.27 -15.81
N VAL A 168 24.54 9.28 -16.22
CA VAL A 168 24.04 8.50 -17.36
C VAL A 168 24.25 9.27 -18.65
N THR A 169 24.77 8.60 -19.68
CA THR A 169 24.77 9.12 -21.04
C THR A 169 24.07 8.12 -21.96
N MET A 170 22.95 8.51 -22.52
CA MET A 170 22.19 7.72 -23.49
C MET A 170 21.97 8.55 -24.75
N THR A 171 22.14 7.95 -25.90
CA THR A 171 21.85 8.58 -27.19
C THR A 171 20.91 7.69 -27.98
N SER A 172 20.15 8.28 -28.91
CA SER A 172 19.27 7.55 -29.82
C SER A 172 19.43 8.07 -31.22
N SER A 173 19.97 7.26 -32.11
CA SER A 173 20.09 7.57 -33.54
C SER A 173 18.79 7.28 -34.31
N THR A 174 17.90 6.45 -33.72
CA THR A 174 16.65 6.00 -34.35
C THR A 174 15.42 6.80 -33.93
N GLY A 175 15.58 7.74 -32.98
CA GLY A 175 14.47 8.50 -32.39
C GLY A 175 13.66 7.70 -31.34
N THR A 176 14.16 6.54 -30.92
CA THR A 176 13.58 5.77 -29.86
C THR A 176 13.84 6.47 -28.52
N PRO A 177 12.83 6.64 -27.63
CA PRO A 177 13.05 7.24 -26.32
C PRO A 177 14.07 6.46 -25.50
N CYS A 178 15.06 7.14 -24.91
CA CYS A 178 16.05 6.51 -24.03
C CYS A 178 15.39 5.94 -22.76
N ILE A 179 14.37 6.63 -22.24
CA ILE A 179 13.55 6.14 -21.13
C ILE A 179 12.09 6.16 -21.59
N TYR A 180 11.42 5.01 -21.52
CA TYR A 180 10.04 4.86 -21.94
C TYR A 180 9.23 4.17 -20.85
N THR A 181 8.22 4.85 -20.32
CA THR A 181 7.25 4.26 -19.40
C THR A 181 6.01 3.86 -20.20
N GLN A 182 5.82 2.56 -20.38
CA GLN A 182 4.66 1.99 -21.04
C GLN A 182 3.51 1.79 -20.04
N SER A 183 3.82 1.25 -18.85
CA SER A 183 2.84 1.01 -17.78
C SER A 183 3.52 1.12 -16.42
N ALA A 184 3.00 1.99 -15.56
CA ALA A 184 3.33 2.12 -14.15
C ALA A 184 2.30 3.02 -13.48
N VAL A 185 2.10 2.91 -12.16
CA VAL A 185 1.32 3.89 -11.40
C VAL A 185 1.99 5.25 -11.47
N LYS A 186 3.31 5.25 -11.25
CA LYS A 186 4.13 6.44 -11.37
C LYS A 186 5.60 6.05 -11.60
N THR A 187 6.27 6.77 -12.48
CA THR A 187 7.73 6.71 -12.65
C THR A 187 8.34 8.01 -12.15
N LYS A 188 9.20 7.91 -11.15
CA LYS A 188 9.92 9.02 -10.55
C LYS A 188 11.36 8.98 -11.07
N LEU A 189 11.87 10.12 -11.52
CA LEU A 189 13.27 10.29 -11.90
C LEU A 189 13.99 11.10 -10.84
N THR A 190 15.03 10.52 -10.25
CA THR A 190 15.97 11.19 -9.35
C THR A 190 17.29 11.31 -10.09
N VAL A 191 17.83 12.53 -10.23
CA VAL A 191 18.99 12.82 -11.07
C VAL A 191 20.17 13.22 -10.20
N THR A 192 21.29 12.53 -10.35
CA THR A 192 22.55 12.79 -9.66
C THR A 192 23.68 12.88 -10.67
N GLY A 193 24.61 13.83 -10.48
CA GLY A 193 25.71 14.06 -11.42
C GLY A 193 25.27 14.64 -12.75
N THR A 194 26.03 14.38 -13.81
CA THR A 194 25.76 14.88 -15.16
C THR A 194 25.11 13.79 -15.99
N ASN A 195 23.90 14.05 -16.48
CA ASN A 195 23.14 13.11 -17.31
C ASN A 195 22.85 13.74 -18.68
N THR A 196 22.96 12.96 -19.74
CA THR A 196 22.78 13.38 -21.14
C THR A 196 21.87 12.39 -21.87
N PHE A 197 20.88 12.92 -22.62
CA PHE A 197 19.92 12.12 -23.40
C PHE A 197 19.72 12.71 -24.80
#